data_8d8a8299e803f2d4765e4792d128c44c
#
_entry.id   8d8a8299e803f2d4765e4792d128c44c
#
_cell.length_a   1.000
_cell.length_b   1.000
_cell.length_c   1.000
_cell.angle_alpha   90.00
_cell.angle_beta   90.00
_cell.angle_gamma   90.00
#
_symmetry.space_group_name_H-M   'P 1'
#
loop_
_entity.id
_entity.type
_entity.pdbx_description
1 polymer ?
#
loop_
_entity_poly.entity_id
_entity_poly.type
_entity_poly.pdbx_seq_one_letter_code
_entity_poly.pdbx_strand_id
1 'polypeptide(L)'
;MKKLLSALFVTAFLFTACEGDQGPPGPPGPEGEPGVNVVGQTLEYEDVDFDYFEDVNYHSTIIGLPEDVEVLTSDAILVYRLEVIEDNGDVYETWSLIPQNFFLDEGTIQYVYNHTDVDVELIIDGNFDLTNLDAGFTQDQVFRFVIVPSDFAETTGIDVADFNAVLKTLDLKEQDIQNIQM
;
A
#
# COMPACT_ATOMS: atom_id res chain seq x y z
N MET A 1 71.16 21.16 45.23
CA MET A 1 70.09 20.11 45.02
C MET A 1 68.76 20.50 45.68
N LYS A 2 68.71 21.07 46.89
CA LYS A 2 67.40 21.41 47.54
C LYS A 2 66.64 22.53 46.83
N LYS A 3 67.27 23.47 46.09
CA LYS A 3 66.61 24.55 45.36
C LYS A 3 65.99 24.06 44.01
N LEU A 4 66.55 23.05 43.40
CA LEU A 4 66.04 22.42 42.18
C LEU A 4 64.77 21.60 42.43
N LEU A 5 64.69 20.92 43.58
CA LEU A 5 63.55 20.15 44.02
C LEU A 5 62.34 21.06 44.33
N SER A 6 62.60 22.27 44.90
CA SER A 6 61.51 23.23 45.19
C SER A 6 60.88 23.82 43.90
N ALA A 7 61.70 24.06 42.85
CA ALA A 7 61.24 24.58 41.57
C ALA A 7 60.42 23.54 40.82
N LEU A 8 60.74 22.25 40.92
CA LEU A 8 60.00 21.15 40.30
C LEU A 8 58.62 20.94 40.96
N PHE A 9 58.55 21.20 42.29
CA PHE A 9 57.27 21.04 43.02
C PHE A 9 56.30 22.17 42.73
N VAL A 10 56.75 23.39 42.45
CA VAL A 10 55.86 24.53 42.09
C VAL A 10 55.36 24.43 40.68
N THR A 11 56.09 23.82 39.73
CA THR A 11 55.63 23.60 38.34
C THR A 11 54.57 22.50 38.25
N ALA A 12 54.59 21.51 39.15
CA ALA A 12 53.61 20.46 39.15
C ALA A 12 52.16 20.91 39.59
N PHE A 13 52.06 21.99 40.35
CA PHE A 13 50.77 22.55 40.79
C PHE A 13 50.09 23.45 39.77
N LEU A 14 50.72 23.80 38.66
CA LEU A 14 50.13 24.67 37.63
C LEU A 14 49.30 23.92 36.60
N PHE A 15 49.28 22.59 36.63
CA PHE A 15 48.54 21.75 35.67
C PHE A 15 47.26 21.18 36.25
N THR A 16 46.85 21.55 37.47
CA THR A 16 45.56 21.10 38.08
C THR A 16 44.46 22.13 37.88
N ALA A 17 44.50 22.91 36.80
CA ALA A 17 43.48 23.93 36.59
C ALA A 17 42.46 23.46 35.52
N CYS A 18 41.23 23.31 35.98
CA CYS A 18 39.96 23.41 35.27
C CYS A 18 39.66 22.30 34.25
N GLU A 19 39.18 21.19 34.75
CA GLU A 19 38.02 20.59 34.08
C GLU A 19 36.81 21.48 34.42
N GLY A 20 36.38 22.30 33.45
CA GLY A 20 35.12 23.02 33.56
C GLY A 20 33.98 22.03 33.64
N ASP A 21 32.99 22.30 34.47
CA ASP A 21 31.76 21.49 34.55
C ASP A 21 31.19 21.28 33.15
N GLN A 22 30.83 20.04 32.85
CA GLN A 22 30.13 19.70 31.62
C GLN A 22 28.84 20.51 31.57
N GLY A 23 28.65 21.29 30.51
CA GLY A 23 27.41 22.08 30.33
C GLY A 23 26.16 21.23 30.45
N PRO A 24 25.04 21.80 30.86
CA PRO A 24 23.80 21.08 30.98
C PRO A 24 23.44 20.39 29.65
N PRO A 25 22.81 19.21 29.70
CA PRO A 25 22.28 18.55 28.49
C PRO A 25 21.40 19.54 27.70
N GLY A 26 21.53 19.50 26.38
CA GLY A 26 20.65 20.27 25.50
C GLY A 26 19.16 19.91 25.78
N PRO A 27 18.23 20.81 25.48
CA PRO A 27 16.81 20.53 25.62
C PRO A 27 16.45 19.30 24.76
N PRO A 28 15.46 18.50 25.20
CA PRO A 28 14.90 17.43 24.38
C PRO A 28 14.52 17.96 22.99
N GLY A 29 14.72 17.16 21.96
CA GLY A 29 14.21 17.49 20.62
C GLY A 29 12.69 17.72 20.65
N PRO A 30 12.15 18.44 19.67
CA PRO A 30 10.71 18.60 19.55
C PRO A 30 10.05 17.21 19.48
N GLU A 31 8.87 17.11 20.11
CA GLU A 31 8.02 15.91 19.99
C GLU A 31 7.76 15.67 18.49
N GLY A 32 7.87 14.42 18.06
CA GLY A 32 7.57 14.06 16.68
C GLY A 32 6.14 14.46 16.34
N GLU A 33 5.90 14.83 15.09
CA GLU A 33 4.55 15.15 14.62
C GLU A 33 3.61 13.98 14.94
N PRO A 34 2.35 14.26 15.37
CA PRO A 34 1.35 13.21 15.55
C PRO A 34 1.28 12.38 14.27
N GLY A 35 1.31 11.05 14.41
CA GLY A 35 1.11 10.16 13.25
C GLY A 35 -0.19 10.54 12.55
N VAL A 36 -0.15 10.66 11.24
CA VAL A 36 -1.35 10.87 10.43
C VAL A 36 -2.21 9.64 10.66
N ASN A 37 -3.40 9.83 11.19
CA ASN A 37 -4.37 8.74 11.36
C ASN A 37 -4.90 8.44 9.96
N VAL A 38 -4.28 7.51 9.25
CA VAL A 38 -4.71 7.10 7.93
C VAL A 38 -5.96 6.27 8.12
N VAL A 39 -7.10 6.90 7.95
CA VAL A 39 -8.35 6.18 7.78
C VAL A 39 -8.30 5.64 6.36
N GLY A 40 -7.89 4.38 6.20
CA GLY A 40 -8.00 3.70 4.92
C GLY A 40 -9.46 3.68 4.50
N GLN A 41 -9.73 3.96 3.22
CA GLN A 41 -11.06 3.81 2.65
C GLN A 41 -11.07 2.56 1.78
N THR A 42 -12.15 1.79 1.88
CA THR A 42 -12.35 0.60 1.04
C THR A 42 -13.67 0.74 0.28
N LEU A 43 -13.57 0.66 -1.03
CA LEU A 43 -14.68 0.74 -1.97
C LEU A 43 -14.83 -0.63 -2.63
N GLU A 44 -16.05 -1.15 -2.70
CA GLU A 44 -16.37 -2.37 -3.43
C GLU A 44 -17.23 -2.02 -4.64
N TYR A 45 -16.79 -2.46 -5.80
CA TYR A 45 -17.49 -2.29 -7.07
C TYR A 45 -17.99 -3.64 -7.56
N GLU A 46 -19.30 -3.75 -7.71
CA GLU A 46 -19.99 -4.92 -8.24
C GLU A 46 -20.43 -4.67 -9.68
N ASP A 47 -20.74 -5.74 -10.41
CA ASP A 47 -21.22 -5.71 -11.80
C ASP A 47 -20.25 -5.00 -12.77
N VAL A 48 -18.93 -5.16 -12.55
CA VAL A 48 -17.91 -4.53 -13.39
C VAL A 48 -17.74 -5.30 -14.69
N ASP A 49 -18.07 -4.64 -15.80
CA ASP A 49 -17.90 -5.16 -17.16
C ASP A 49 -16.72 -4.51 -17.87
N PHE A 50 -16.04 -5.28 -18.72
CA PHE A 50 -14.90 -4.83 -19.51
C PHE A 50 -15.27 -4.75 -20.99
N ASP A 51 -14.89 -3.66 -21.66
CA ASP A 51 -14.97 -3.48 -23.10
C ASP A 51 -13.71 -4.01 -23.80
N TYR A 52 -13.89 -4.63 -24.96
CA TYR A 52 -12.78 -5.08 -25.80
C TYR A 52 -12.29 -3.98 -26.74
N PHE A 53 -11.00 -3.76 -26.80
CA PHE A 53 -10.32 -2.80 -27.68
C PHE A 53 -9.50 -3.53 -28.74
N GLU A 54 -10.05 -3.64 -29.96
CA GLU A 54 -9.48 -4.42 -31.08
C GLU A 54 -8.08 -3.94 -31.50
N ASP A 55 -7.86 -2.62 -31.53
CA ASP A 55 -6.59 -2.03 -32.00
C ASP A 55 -5.39 -2.42 -31.14
N VAL A 56 -5.61 -2.77 -29.88
CA VAL A 56 -4.59 -3.08 -28.86
C VAL A 56 -4.73 -4.48 -28.27
N ASN A 57 -5.79 -5.22 -28.65
CA ASN A 57 -6.06 -6.58 -28.22
C ASN A 57 -6.07 -6.77 -26.70
N TYR A 58 -6.75 -5.87 -25.98
CA TYR A 58 -7.01 -6.02 -24.54
C TYR A 58 -8.46 -5.66 -24.21
N HIS A 59 -8.90 -6.05 -23.02
CA HIS A 59 -10.16 -5.56 -22.44
C HIS A 59 -9.83 -4.52 -21.35
N SER A 60 -10.63 -3.46 -21.24
CA SER A 60 -10.46 -2.49 -20.17
C SER A 60 -11.79 -1.85 -19.75
N THR A 61 -11.79 -1.30 -18.53
CA THR A 61 -12.85 -0.47 -18.00
C THR A 61 -12.25 0.60 -17.11
N ILE A 62 -12.88 1.78 -17.08
CA ILE A 62 -12.45 2.90 -16.23
C ILE A 62 -13.52 3.12 -15.18
N ILE A 63 -13.13 3.06 -13.93
CA ILE A 63 -14.00 3.22 -12.76
C ILE A 63 -13.67 4.54 -12.09
N GLY A 64 -14.62 5.49 -12.11
CA GLY A 64 -14.49 6.75 -11.39
C GLY A 64 -14.58 6.54 -9.87
N LEU A 65 -13.73 7.22 -9.12
CA LEU A 65 -13.84 7.26 -7.66
C LEU A 65 -14.96 8.22 -7.25
N PRO A 66 -15.71 7.93 -6.17
CA PRO A 66 -16.74 8.83 -5.66
C PRO A 66 -16.17 10.21 -5.27
N GLU A 67 -16.95 11.28 -5.47
CA GLU A 67 -16.53 12.66 -5.18
C GLU A 67 -16.21 12.93 -3.69
N ASP A 68 -16.72 12.10 -2.79
CA ASP A 68 -16.48 12.16 -1.35
C ASP A 68 -15.22 11.37 -0.90
N VAL A 69 -14.55 10.70 -1.83
CA VAL A 69 -13.31 9.97 -1.62
C VAL A 69 -12.12 10.85 -2.05
N GLU A 70 -11.29 11.21 -1.10
CA GLU A 70 -10.07 11.98 -1.38
C GLU A 70 -8.86 11.03 -1.51
N VAL A 71 -8.21 11.06 -2.67
CA VAL A 71 -6.97 10.34 -2.94
C VAL A 71 -5.86 11.37 -3.15
N LEU A 72 -4.87 11.35 -2.28
CA LEU A 72 -3.70 12.21 -2.41
C LEU A 72 -2.74 11.65 -3.47
N THR A 73 -1.95 12.52 -4.09
CA THR A 73 -0.91 12.10 -5.07
C THR A 73 0.17 11.20 -4.46
N SER A 74 0.26 11.17 -3.12
CA SER A 74 1.16 10.30 -2.35
C SER A 74 0.50 8.99 -1.94
N ASP A 75 -0.78 8.78 -2.24
CA ASP A 75 -1.47 7.56 -1.85
C ASP A 75 -1.32 6.48 -2.93
N ALA A 76 -1.48 5.23 -2.51
CA ALA A 76 -1.59 4.09 -3.39
C ALA A 76 -3.00 3.52 -3.31
N ILE A 77 -3.48 2.97 -4.41
CA ILE A 77 -4.73 2.20 -4.44
C ILE A 77 -4.35 0.74 -4.62
N LEU A 78 -4.64 -0.09 -3.61
CA LEU A 78 -4.53 -1.53 -3.72
C LEU A 78 -5.83 -2.07 -4.31
N VAL A 79 -5.73 -2.84 -5.39
CA VAL A 79 -6.91 -3.38 -6.07
C VAL A 79 -6.95 -4.88 -5.90
N TYR A 80 -8.04 -5.37 -5.32
CA TYR A 80 -8.31 -6.80 -5.14
C TYR A 80 -9.48 -7.21 -6.02
N ARG A 81 -9.37 -8.39 -6.62
CA ARG A 81 -10.46 -9.03 -7.38
C ARG A 81 -11.05 -10.17 -6.56
N LEU A 82 -12.38 -10.28 -6.55
CA LEU A 82 -13.07 -11.41 -5.95
C LEU A 82 -12.92 -12.65 -6.84
N GLU A 83 -12.54 -13.76 -6.24
CA GLU A 83 -12.61 -15.08 -6.84
C GLU A 83 -13.58 -15.96 -6.06
N VAL A 84 -14.50 -16.53 -6.76
CA VAL A 84 -15.45 -17.51 -6.21
C VAL A 84 -14.99 -18.91 -6.61
N ILE A 85 -14.58 -19.70 -5.63
CA ILE A 85 -14.07 -21.06 -5.83
C ILE A 85 -15.11 -22.04 -5.29
N GLU A 86 -15.57 -22.95 -6.13
CA GLU A 86 -16.42 -24.06 -5.73
C GLU A 86 -15.58 -25.32 -5.55
N ASP A 87 -15.56 -25.88 -4.35
CA ASP A 87 -14.89 -27.13 -4.04
C ASP A 87 -15.79 -28.05 -3.23
N ASN A 88 -16.06 -29.26 -3.76
CA ASN A 88 -16.88 -30.31 -3.14
C ASN A 88 -18.30 -29.88 -2.71
N GLY A 89 -18.85 -28.81 -3.32
CA GLY A 89 -20.17 -28.24 -3.01
C GLY A 89 -20.13 -27.12 -1.96
N ASP A 90 -18.96 -26.75 -1.48
CA ASP A 90 -18.74 -25.55 -0.69
C ASP A 90 -18.27 -24.41 -1.60
N VAL A 91 -18.70 -23.18 -1.31
CA VAL A 91 -18.33 -21.96 -2.05
C VAL A 91 -17.40 -21.15 -1.16
N TYR A 92 -16.24 -20.79 -1.71
CA TYR A 92 -15.24 -19.97 -1.06
C TYR A 92 -15.04 -18.67 -1.82
N GLU A 93 -15.16 -17.55 -1.14
CA GLU A 93 -14.83 -16.22 -1.66
C GLU A 93 -13.43 -15.83 -1.22
N THR A 94 -12.57 -15.50 -2.19
CA THR A 94 -11.20 -15.08 -1.93
C THR A 94 -10.90 -13.77 -2.63
N TRP A 95 -10.20 -12.89 -1.93
CA TRP A 95 -9.76 -11.59 -2.47
C TRP A 95 -8.30 -11.67 -2.85
N SER A 96 -8.02 -11.59 -4.15
CA SER A 96 -6.68 -11.67 -4.71
C SER A 96 -6.20 -10.31 -5.21
N LEU A 97 -5.06 -9.85 -4.68
CA LEU A 97 -4.44 -8.60 -5.12
C LEU A 97 -4.00 -8.71 -6.59
N ILE A 98 -4.35 -7.74 -7.44
CA ILE A 98 -3.82 -7.65 -8.79
C ILE A 98 -2.49 -6.86 -8.80
N PRO A 99 -1.53 -7.19 -9.69
CA PRO A 99 -1.61 -8.05 -10.88
C PRO A 99 -1.84 -9.54 -10.61
N GLN A 100 -2.79 -10.15 -11.34
CA GLN A 100 -3.14 -11.55 -11.23
C GLN A 100 -3.08 -12.24 -12.60
N ASN A 101 -2.43 -13.40 -12.68
CA ASN A 101 -2.27 -14.16 -13.92
C ASN A 101 -3.18 -15.39 -13.94
N PHE A 102 -3.76 -15.68 -15.12
CA PHE A 102 -4.50 -16.89 -15.40
C PHE A 102 -3.86 -17.62 -16.59
N PHE A 103 -3.62 -18.92 -16.41
CA PHE A 103 -3.02 -19.78 -17.42
C PHE A 103 -4.15 -20.59 -18.07
N LEU A 104 -4.46 -20.24 -19.32
CA LEU A 104 -5.50 -20.85 -20.14
C LEU A 104 -4.87 -21.77 -21.20
N ASP A 105 -5.67 -22.58 -21.87
CA ASP A 105 -5.19 -23.46 -22.94
C ASP A 105 -4.61 -22.67 -24.12
N GLU A 106 -5.18 -21.48 -24.41
CA GLU A 106 -4.75 -20.57 -25.50
C GLU A 106 -3.52 -19.73 -25.14
N GLY A 107 -3.26 -19.54 -23.86
CA GLY A 107 -2.17 -18.69 -23.37
C GLY A 107 -2.38 -18.18 -21.98
N THR A 108 -1.83 -16.99 -21.70
CA THR A 108 -1.93 -16.35 -20.38
C THR A 108 -2.63 -15.02 -20.51
N ILE A 109 -3.55 -14.74 -19.62
CA ILE A 109 -4.08 -13.40 -19.38
C ILE A 109 -3.59 -12.87 -18.05
N GLN A 110 -3.57 -11.54 -17.92
CA GLN A 110 -3.21 -10.84 -16.70
C GLN A 110 -4.19 -9.71 -16.45
N TYR A 111 -4.72 -9.63 -15.23
CA TYR A 111 -5.34 -8.41 -14.75
C TYR A 111 -4.26 -7.47 -14.23
N VAL A 112 -4.29 -6.24 -14.71
CA VAL A 112 -3.45 -5.13 -14.23
C VAL A 112 -4.30 -3.89 -14.06
N TYR A 113 -3.77 -2.85 -13.43
CA TYR A 113 -4.44 -1.57 -13.29
C TYR A 113 -3.48 -0.40 -13.31
N ASN A 114 -4.03 0.75 -13.69
CA ASN A 114 -3.45 2.07 -13.50
C ASN A 114 -4.44 2.90 -12.69
N HIS A 115 -3.99 3.94 -12.00
CA HIS A 115 -4.89 4.85 -11.32
C HIS A 115 -4.41 6.29 -11.38
N THR A 116 -5.37 7.20 -11.29
CA THR A 116 -5.16 8.62 -11.00
C THR A 116 -5.73 8.91 -9.59
N ASP A 117 -5.84 10.17 -9.24
CA ASP A 117 -6.53 10.63 -8.03
C ASP A 117 -8.06 10.63 -8.16
N VAL A 118 -8.61 10.36 -9.35
CA VAL A 118 -10.05 10.40 -9.63
C VAL A 118 -10.63 9.13 -10.24
N ASP A 119 -9.78 8.23 -10.74
CA ASP A 119 -10.22 6.99 -11.40
C ASP A 119 -9.19 5.86 -11.30
N VAL A 120 -9.67 4.64 -11.58
CA VAL A 120 -8.86 3.43 -11.74
C VAL A 120 -9.22 2.80 -13.08
N GLU A 121 -8.23 2.59 -13.94
CA GLU A 121 -8.36 1.80 -15.15
C GLU A 121 -7.97 0.36 -14.84
N LEU A 122 -8.91 -0.56 -15.02
CA LEU A 122 -8.67 -2.01 -14.95
C LEU A 122 -8.44 -2.54 -16.37
N ILE A 123 -7.45 -3.40 -16.55
CA ILE A 123 -7.04 -3.92 -17.86
C ILE A 123 -6.87 -5.43 -17.75
N ILE A 124 -7.38 -6.15 -18.76
CA ILE A 124 -7.08 -7.57 -18.99
C ILE A 124 -6.23 -7.64 -20.26
N ASP A 125 -4.94 -7.90 -20.09
CA ASP A 125 -3.99 -8.10 -21.19
C ASP A 125 -3.65 -9.58 -21.34
N GLY A 126 -3.15 -9.99 -22.53
CA GLY A 126 -2.82 -11.38 -22.78
C GLY A 126 -1.88 -11.59 -23.96
N ASN A 127 -1.36 -12.79 -24.08
CA ASN A 127 -0.39 -13.16 -25.12
C ASN A 127 -1.02 -13.91 -26.32
N PHE A 128 -2.34 -13.88 -26.45
CA PHE A 128 -3.12 -14.44 -27.55
C PHE A 128 -4.25 -13.48 -27.94
N ASP A 129 -5.05 -13.84 -28.96
CA ASP A 129 -6.21 -13.04 -29.39
C ASP A 129 -7.33 -13.09 -28.36
N LEU A 130 -7.62 -11.92 -27.74
CA LEU A 130 -8.61 -11.79 -26.66
C LEU A 130 -10.03 -11.49 -27.15
N THR A 131 -10.29 -11.43 -28.47
CA THR A 131 -11.62 -11.13 -29.03
C THR A 131 -12.72 -12.01 -28.45
N ASN A 132 -12.42 -13.26 -28.13
CA ASN A 132 -13.36 -14.24 -27.63
C ASN A 132 -12.98 -14.74 -26.22
N LEU A 133 -12.40 -13.88 -25.40
CA LEU A 133 -12.16 -14.22 -24.02
C LEU A 133 -13.47 -14.56 -23.31
N ASP A 134 -13.44 -15.59 -22.47
CA ASP A 134 -14.63 -16.05 -21.74
C ASP A 134 -15.24 -14.92 -20.89
N ALA A 135 -16.58 -14.80 -20.94
CA ALA A 135 -17.33 -13.78 -20.21
C ALA A 135 -17.10 -13.85 -18.68
N GLY A 136 -16.75 -15.00 -18.15
CA GLY A 136 -16.37 -15.16 -16.74
C GLY A 136 -15.13 -14.36 -16.33
N PHE A 137 -14.33 -13.84 -17.29
CA PHE A 137 -13.25 -12.90 -17.02
C PHE A 137 -13.63 -11.44 -17.28
N THR A 138 -14.66 -11.18 -18.10
CA THR A 138 -14.94 -9.83 -18.60
C THR A 138 -16.27 -9.23 -18.16
N GLN A 139 -17.15 -10.01 -17.55
CA GLN A 139 -18.47 -9.57 -17.13
C GLN A 139 -18.75 -9.92 -15.68
N ASP A 140 -19.61 -9.13 -15.03
CA ASP A 140 -20.08 -9.33 -13.66
C ASP A 140 -18.91 -9.49 -12.65
N GLN A 141 -17.79 -8.76 -12.87
CA GLN A 141 -16.64 -8.86 -11.97
C GLN A 141 -16.82 -8.00 -10.73
N VAL A 142 -16.17 -8.40 -9.63
CA VAL A 142 -16.21 -7.66 -8.36
C VAL A 142 -14.80 -7.28 -7.93
N PHE A 143 -14.61 -6.00 -7.60
CA PHE A 143 -13.32 -5.46 -7.17
C PHE A 143 -13.44 -4.67 -5.89
N ARG A 144 -12.41 -4.73 -5.05
CA ARG A 144 -12.22 -3.84 -3.90
C ARG A 144 -11.01 -2.95 -4.11
N PHE A 145 -11.20 -1.64 -3.94
CA PHE A 145 -10.13 -0.64 -3.96
C PHE A 145 -9.86 -0.20 -2.53
N VAL A 146 -8.63 -0.34 -2.09
CA VAL A 146 -8.20 0.08 -0.75
C VAL A 146 -7.19 1.21 -0.90
N ILE A 147 -7.56 2.40 -0.46
CA ILE A 147 -6.71 3.59 -0.53
C ILE A 147 -5.82 3.61 0.71
N VAL A 148 -4.51 3.65 0.50
CA VAL A 148 -3.50 3.62 1.56
C VAL A 148 -2.35 4.58 1.23
N PRO A 149 -1.59 5.07 2.22
CA PRO A 149 -0.34 5.78 1.96
C PRO A 149 0.63 4.90 1.15
N SER A 150 1.44 5.51 0.30
CA SER A 150 2.40 4.80 -0.56
C SER A 150 3.45 3.98 0.23
N ASP A 151 3.76 4.40 1.46
CA ASP A 151 4.68 3.71 2.36
C ASP A 151 4.01 2.71 3.32
N PHE A 152 2.70 2.44 3.12
CA PHE A 152 1.88 1.61 4.01
C PHE A 152 2.50 0.23 4.29
N ALA A 153 2.92 -0.47 3.23
CA ALA A 153 3.53 -1.80 3.38
C ALA A 153 4.88 -1.74 4.13
N GLU A 154 5.69 -0.71 3.87
CA GLU A 154 6.99 -0.53 4.53
C GLU A 154 6.84 -0.16 6.00
N THR A 155 5.93 0.75 6.32
CA THR A 155 5.70 1.24 7.69
C THR A 155 5.00 0.23 8.57
N THR A 156 4.11 -0.58 8.02
CA THR A 156 3.35 -1.59 8.77
C THR A 156 4.02 -2.97 8.77
N GLY A 157 4.85 -3.27 7.74
CA GLY A 157 5.51 -4.56 7.57
C GLY A 157 4.56 -5.71 7.24
N ILE A 158 3.34 -5.42 6.77
CA ILE A 158 2.35 -6.43 6.42
C ILE A 158 2.52 -6.89 4.96
N ASP A 159 2.00 -8.10 4.69
CA ASP A 159 1.82 -8.58 3.33
C ASP A 159 0.52 -7.98 2.75
N VAL A 160 0.65 -7.06 1.80
CA VAL A 160 -0.50 -6.41 1.15
C VAL A 160 -1.31 -7.39 0.27
N ALA A 161 -0.78 -8.56 -0.06
CA ALA A 161 -1.57 -9.60 -0.73
C ALA A 161 -2.59 -10.28 0.21
N ASP A 162 -2.41 -10.17 1.53
CA ASP A 162 -3.39 -10.62 2.51
C ASP A 162 -4.40 -9.49 2.80
N PHE A 163 -5.54 -9.51 2.11
CA PHE A 163 -6.60 -8.52 2.25
C PHE A 163 -7.09 -8.38 3.71
N ASN A 164 -7.24 -9.48 4.44
CA ASN A 164 -7.66 -9.45 5.85
C ASN A 164 -6.63 -8.77 6.75
N ALA A 165 -5.33 -8.96 6.48
CA ALA A 165 -4.27 -8.26 7.20
C ALA A 165 -4.30 -6.77 6.93
N VAL A 166 -4.59 -6.35 5.69
CA VAL A 166 -4.76 -4.94 5.30
C VAL A 166 -5.93 -4.32 6.05
N LEU A 167 -7.13 -4.90 6.00
CA LEU A 167 -8.31 -4.39 6.72
C LEU A 167 -8.06 -4.27 8.21
N LYS A 168 -7.47 -5.29 8.82
CA LYS A 168 -7.15 -5.29 10.25
C LYS A 168 -6.16 -4.18 10.63
N THR A 169 -5.18 -3.90 9.79
CA THR A 169 -4.16 -2.88 10.04
C THR A 169 -4.75 -1.47 9.92
N LEU A 170 -5.71 -1.30 9.02
CA LEU A 170 -6.48 -0.05 8.85
C LEU A 170 -7.63 0.10 9.88
N ASP A 171 -7.83 -0.88 10.76
CA ASP A 171 -8.97 -0.95 11.72
C ASP A 171 -10.35 -0.87 11.01
N LEU A 172 -10.42 -1.39 9.78
CA LEU A 172 -11.64 -1.47 8.97
C LEU A 172 -12.34 -2.81 9.17
N LYS A 173 -13.66 -2.79 9.06
CA LYS A 173 -14.52 -3.98 9.11
C LYS A 173 -15.31 -4.07 7.81
N GLU A 174 -15.78 -5.27 7.47
CA GLU A 174 -16.64 -5.50 6.31
C GLU A 174 -17.84 -4.52 6.20
N GLN A 175 -18.40 -4.10 7.32
CA GLN A 175 -19.50 -3.12 7.37
C GLN A 175 -19.09 -1.69 7.02
N ASP A 176 -17.80 -1.39 7.01
CA ASP A 176 -17.24 -0.06 6.70
C ASP A 176 -16.90 0.05 5.20
N ILE A 177 -17.07 -1.05 4.44
CA ILE A 177 -16.86 -1.10 3.00
C ILE A 177 -18.05 -0.42 2.30
N GLN A 178 -17.75 0.55 1.44
CA GLN A 178 -18.76 1.24 0.64
C GLN A 178 -19.02 0.43 -0.65
N ASN A 179 -20.22 -0.14 -0.80
CA ASN A 179 -20.63 -0.91 -1.97
C ASN A 179 -21.18 0.02 -3.05
N ILE A 180 -20.71 -0.15 -4.28
CA ILE A 180 -21.06 0.66 -5.45
C ILE A 180 -21.44 -0.31 -6.57
N GLN A 181 -22.65 -0.18 -7.12
CA GLN A 181 -23.07 -0.90 -8.33
C GLN A 181 -22.77 -0.07 -9.57
N MET A 182 -22.20 -0.73 -10.59
CA MET A 182 -21.81 -0.13 -11.86
C MET A 182 -22.96 -0.11 -12.88
#